data_f5f246dfdd0b277f08b8617a3675cbda
#
_entry.id   f5f246dfdd0b277f08b8617a3675cbda
#
_cell.length_a   1.000
_cell.length_b   1.000
_cell.length_c   1.000
_cell.angle_alpha   90.00
_cell.angle_beta   90.00
_cell.angle_gamma   90.00
#
_symmetry.space_group_name_H-M   'P 1'
#
loop_
_entity.id
_entity.type
_entity.pdbx_description
1 polymer ?
#
loop_
_entity_poly.entity_id
_entity_poly.type
_entity_poly.pdbx_seq_one_letter_code
_entity_poly.pdbx_strand_id
1 'polypeptide(L)'
;MKHMGQDERNRIEFSLGCRMSVADIAKALGRSESTISRELLNRRIDSDKHYGCSNRLCVRFDECQRMIFNGFKEVRRKNTPGCFESCPDFREAVCEKLNRAPFVCNGCEQEHNCPLKKRYYIASGAQANYKGILVNCRSGIHPNKETVQKMNEVLSPAARKGQSIDAIIAHNPELFGRYSRSTIYGWIEDGLFTAKKH
;
A
#
# COMPACT_ATOMS: atom_id res chain seq x y z
N MET A 1 16.46 -9.42 13.94
CA MET A 1 16.78 -8.27 13.04
C MET A 1 16.03 -7.06 13.54
N LYS A 2 16.71 -5.92 13.78
CA LYS A 2 16.05 -4.69 14.26
C LYS A 2 15.28 -4.04 13.11
N HIS A 3 14.01 -3.71 13.33
CA HIS A 3 13.19 -3.01 12.34
C HIS A 3 13.74 -1.61 12.05
N MET A 4 13.51 -1.12 10.83
CA MET A 4 13.94 0.21 10.40
C MET A 4 13.11 1.28 11.12
N GLY A 5 13.77 2.23 11.77
CA GLY A 5 13.16 3.33 12.50
C GLY A 5 12.91 4.56 11.63
N GLN A 6 12.22 5.57 12.20
CA GLN A 6 11.95 6.84 11.51
C GLN A 6 13.25 7.58 11.13
N ASP A 7 14.25 7.60 12.03
CA ASP A 7 15.52 8.30 11.77
C ASP A 7 16.29 7.68 10.61
N GLU A 8 16.30 6.34 10.51
CA GLU A 8 16.92 5.66 9.37
C GLU A 8 16.18 6.02 8.07
N ARG A 9 14.85 6.09 8.08
CA ARG A 9 14.02 6.50 6.94
C ARG A 9 14.29 7.95 6.52
N ASN A 10 14.42 8.86 7.48
CA ASN A 10 14.77 10.25 7.21
C ASN A 10 16.15 10.36 6.54
N ARG A 11 17.12 9.57 7.00
CA ARG A 11 18.44 9.51 6.39
C ARG A 11 18.41 8.94 4.98
N ILE A 12 17.60 7.93 4.71
CA ILE A 12 17.39 7.37 3.36
C ILE A 12 16.83 8.47 2.44
N GLU A 13 15.76 9.15 2.84
CA GLU A 13 15.13 10.22 2.03
C GLU A 13 16.12 11.34 1.71
N PHE A 14 16.85 11.82 2.71
CA PHE A 14 17.88 12.84 2.54
C PHE A 14 18.99 12.38 1.58
N SER A 15 19.52 11.17 1.77
CA SER A 15 20.59 10.61 0.93
C SER A 15 20.16 10.43 -0.52
N LEU A 16 18.92 10.04 -0.76
CA LEU A 16 18.33 9.95 -2.11
C LEU A 16 18.27 11.35 -2.77
N GLY A 17 17.88 12.39 -2.02
CA GLY A 17 17.93 13.77 -2.48
C GLY A 17 19.34 14.22 -2.85
N CYS A 18 20.35 13.73 -2.14
CA CYS A 18 21.77 13.94 -2.43
C CYS A 18 22.31 13.01 -3.54
N ARG A 19 21.46 12.22 -4.20
CA ARG A 19 21.83 11.29 -5.29
C ARG A 19 22.80 10.18 -4.88
N MET A 20 22.83 9.82 -3.61
CA MET A 20 23.64 8.69 -3.15
C MET A 20 23.12 7.37 -3.72
N SER A 21 24.03 6.45 -4.03
CA SER A 21 23.67 5.12 -4.48
C SER A 21 23.05 4.29 -3.35
N VAL A 22 22.26 3.27 -3.69
CA VAL A 22 21.69 2.35 -2.69
C VAL A 22 22.79 1.66 -1.88
N ALA A 23 23.93 1.34 -2.51
CA ALA A 23 25.09 0.77 -1.85
C ALA A 23 25.67 1.70 -0.78
N ASP A 24 25.84 2.99 -1.11
CA ASP A 24 26.37 3.97 -0.18
C ASP A 24 25.40 4.23 0.98
N ILE A 25 24.10 4.31 0.69
CA ILE A 25 23.05 4.43 1.71
C ILE A 25 23.09 3.22 2.66
N ALA A 26 23.18 2.03 2.11
CA ALA A 26 23.25 0.79 2.88
C ALA A 26 24.48 0.79 3.80
N LYS A 27 25.65 1.14 3.27
CA LYS A 27 26.89 1.26 4.02
C LYS A 27 26.78 2.29 5.15
N ALA A 28 26.22 3.48 4.86
CA ALA A 28 26.05 4.56 5.85
C ALA A 28 25.09 4.20 6.98
N LEU A 29 24.14 3.29 6.74
CA LEU A 29 23.16 2.82 7.73
C LEU A 29 23.53 1.48 8.39
N GLY A 30 24.64 0.85 7.98
CA GLY A 30 25.02 -0.48 8.45
C GLY A 30 23.99 -1.56 8.10
N ARG A 31 23.33 -1.43 6.95
CA ARG A 31 22.30 -2.35 6.44
C ARG A 31 22.75 -3.00 5.14
N SER A 32 22.11 -4.08 4.74
CA SER A 32 22.34 -4.65 3.41
C SER A 32 21.63 -3.84 2.31
N GLU A 33 22.21 -3.81 1.10
CA GLU A 33 21.60 -3.17 -0.06
C GLU A 33 20.22 -3.73 -0.38
N SER A 34 20.03 -5.04 -0.21
CA SER A 34 18.75 -5.70 -0.40
C SER A 34 17.68 -5.21 0.59
N THR A 35 18.08 -4.82 1.80
CA THR A 35 17.16 -4.23 2.78
C THR A 35 16.72 -2.84 2.34
N ILE A 36 17.65 -2.00 1.90
CA ILE A 36 17.33 -0.66 1.40
C ILE A 36 16.50 -0.75 0.12
N SER A 37 16.89 -1.58 -0.85
CA SER A 37 16.13 -1.78 -2.09
C SER A 37 14.69 -2.21 -1.83
N ARG A 38 14.49 -3.14 -0.91
CA ARG A 38 13.16 -3.63 -0.52
C ARG A 38 12.33 -2.55 0.18
N GLU A 39 12.94 -1.75 1.05
CA GLU A 39 12.29 -0.61 1.70
C GLU A 39 11.82 0.39 0.65
N LEU A 40 12.68 0.77 -0.30
CA LEU A 40 12.34 1.70 -1.38
C LEU A 40 11.21 1.17 -2.26
N LEU A 41 11.30 -0.07 -2.72
CA LEU A 41 10.28 -0.69 -3.58
C LEU A 41 8.91 -0.78 -2.91
N ASN A 42 8.87 -1.19 -1.63
CA ASN A 42 7.63 -1.45 -0.91
C ASN A 42 6.99 -0.20 -0.31
N ARG A 43 7.75 0.91 -0.18
CA ARG A 43 7.32 2.12 0.52
C ARG A 43 7.30 3.37 -0.35
N ARG A 44 7.64 3.25 -1.63
CA ARG A 44 7.51 4.35 -2.58
C ARG A 44 6.04 4.70 -2.79
N ILE A 45 5.77 5.97 -2.98
CA ILE A 45 4.43 6.53 -3.15
C ILE A 45 4.35 7.13 -4.54
N ASP A 46 3.28 6.85 -5.27
CA ASP A 46 2.99 7.48 -6.54
C ASP A 46 2.60 8.94 -6.30
N SER A 47 3.13 9.86 -7.10
CA SER A 47 2.73 11.26 -7.06
C SER A 47 1.37 11.43 -7.74
N ASP A 48 0.43 12.02 -7.02
CA ASP A 48 -0.88 12.41 -7.58
C ASP A 48 -0.79 13.61 -8.53
N LYS A 49 0.37 14.28 -8.56
CA LYS A 49 0.58 15.43 -9.44
C LYS A 49 0.91 14.96 -10.85
N HIS A 50 -0.08 14.97 -11.72
CA HIS A 50 0.14 14.92 -13.15
C HIS A 50 0.73 16.26 -13.61
N TYR A 51 2.02 16.26 -13.93
CA TYR A 51 2.67 17.43 -14.51
C TYR A 51 2.38 17.49 -16.01
N GLY A 52 1.46 18.38 -16.37
CA GLY A 52 1.15 18.72 -17.78
C GLY A 52 0.06 17.87 -18.42
N CYS A 53 -0.45 18.38 -19.52
CA CYS A 53 -1.44 17.68 -20.34
C CYS A 53 -0.89 16.35 -20.82
N SER A 54 -1.37 15.41 -20.27
CA SER A 54 -0.99 14.02 -20.10
C SER A 54 -1.10 13.15 -21.33
N ASN A 55 -1.36 13.71 -22.51
CA ASN A 55 -1.31 12.94 -23.76
C ASN A 55 0.07 12.35 -24.00
N ARG A 56 1.15 13.04 -23.57
CA ARG A 56 2.54 12.52 -23.62
C ARG A 56 2.82 11.35 -22.70
N LEU A 57 1.89 11.05 -21.80
CA LEU A 57 1.98 9.84 -20.97
C LEU A 57 1.64 8.56 -21.74
N CYS A 58 1.21 8.66 -22.99
CA CYS A 58 0.94 7.49 -23.81
C CYS A 58 2.23 6.98 -24.46
N VAL A 59 2.57 5.68 -24.29
CA VAL A 59 3.70 5.03 -24.96
C VAL A 59 3.65 5.17 -26.50
N ARG A 60 2.44 5.34 -27.04
CA ARG A 60 2.23 5.48 -28.51
C ARG A 60 2.09 6.95 -28.95
N PHE A 61 2.41 7.91 -28.09
CA PHE A 61 2.15 9.33 -28.39
C PHE A 61 2.78 9.78 -29.71
N ASP A 62 4.03 9.45 -29.95
CA ASP A 62 4.77 9.91 -31.14
C ASP A 62 4.27 9.23 -32.41
N GLU A 63 3.90 7.96 -32.34
CA GLU A 63 3.42 7.15 -33.47
C GLU A 63 1.90 7.26 -33.70
N CYS A 64 1.17 7.95 -32.83
CA CYS A 64 -0.29 8.00 -32.88
C CYS A 64 -0.80 8.71 -34.13
N GLN A 65 -1.44 7.95 -35.02
CA GLN A 65 -2.07 8.44 -36.25
C GLN A 65 -3.59 8.63 -36.12
N ARG A 66 -4.15 8.37 -34.95
CA ARG A 66 -5.60 8.41 -34.74
C ARG A 66 -6.15 9.80 -34.96
N MET A 67 -7.18 9.90 -35.83
CA MET A 67 -7.91 11.13 -36.10
C MET A 67 -9.22 11.13 -35.34
N ILE A 68 -9.67 12.31 -34.92
CA ILE A 68 -11.00 12.54 -34.35
C ILE A 68 -11.59 13.81 -34.93
N PHE A 69 -12.91 13.85 -35.00
CA PHE A 69 -13.64 15.06 -35.38
C PHE A 69 -13.89 15.91 -34.12
N ASN A 70 -13.45 17.15 -34.11
CA ASN A 70 -13.58 18.09 -32.98
C ASN A 70 -14.79 19.03 -33.09
N GLY A 71 -15.76 18.71 -33.93
CA GLY A 71 -16.94 19.55 -34.22
C GLY A 71 -16.78 20.48 -35.44
N PHE A 72 -15.57 20.70 -35.90
CA PHE A 72 -15.25 21.57 -37.05
C PHE A 72 -14.40 20.87 -38.12
N LYS A 73 -13.44 20.08 -37.71
CA LYS A 73 -12.50 19.39 -38.61
C LYS A 73 -11.93 18.14 -37.97
N GLU A 74 -11.38 17.28 -38.80
CA GLU A 74 -10.55 16.15 -38.30
C GLU A 74 -9.20 16.65 -37.80
N VAL A 75 -8.84 16.25 -36.59
CA VAL A 75 -7.58 16.60 -35.94
C VAL A 75 -6.91 15.34 -35.39
N ARG A 76 -5.59 15.35 -35.29
CA ARG A 76 -4.88 14.24 -34.66
C ARG A 76 -5.26 14.18 -33.19
N ARG A 77 -5.73 13.02 -32.75
CA ARG A 77 -6.22 12.81 -31.36
C ARG A 77 -5.17 13.17 -30.31
N LYS A 78 -3.89 12.90 -30.57
CA LYS A 78 -2.81 13.24 -29.63
C LYS A 78 -2.71 14.74 -29.30
N ASN A 79 -3.24 15.60 -30.15
CA ASN A 79 -3.23 17.05 -29.96
C ASN A 79 -4.51 17.54 -29.26
N THR A 80 -5.43 16.65 -28.88
CA THR A 80 -6.70 17.00 -28.25
C THR A 80 -6.59 16.87 -26.75
N PRO A 81 -7.01 17.87 -25.95
CA PRO A 81 -7.06 17.73 -24.49
C PRO A 81 -7.88 16.49 -24.08
N GLY A 82 -7.43 15.79 -23.04
CA GLY A 82 -8.14 14.62 -22.54
C GLY A 82 -8.06 13.37 -23.42
N CYS A 83 -7.16 13.34 -24.40
CA CYS A 83 -6.94 12.14 -25.23
C CYS A 83 -6.73 10.89 -24.37
N PHE A 84 -5.98 10.99 -23.30
CA PHE A 84 -5.67 9.89 -22.37
C PHE A 84 -6.92 9.35 -21.66
N GLU A 85 -7.91 10.18 -21.36
CA GLU A 85 -9.12 9.79 -20.62
C GLU A 85 -10.07 8.92 -21.46
N SER A 86 -10.12 9.18 -22.74
CA SER A 86 -11.10 8.57 -23.65
C SER A 86 -10.52 7.66 -24.72
N CYS A 87 -9.20 7.44 -24.72
CA CYS A 87 -8.54 6.60 -25.72
C CYS A 87 -8.52 5.13 -25.29
N PRO A 88 -9.16 4.20 -26.02
CA PRO A 88 -9.13 2.78 -25.68
C PRO A 88 -7.75 2.14 -25.83
N ASP A 89 -6.86 2.76 -26.61
CA ASP A 89 -5.50 2.28 -26.83
C ASP A 89 -4.46 2.99 -25.95
N PHE A 90 -4.92 3.79 -24.99
CA PHE A 90 -4.02 4.47 -24.06
C PHE A 90 -3.25 3.44 -23.24
N ARG A 91 -1.94 3.58 -23.24
CA ARG A 91 -1.03 2.83 -22.36
C ARG A 91 -0.09 3.83 -21.70
N GLU A 92 -0.15 3.87 -20.38
CA GLU A 92 0.70 4.78 -19.62
C GLU A 92 2.18 4.42 -19.76
N ALA A 93 2.98 5.41 -20.15
CA ALA A 93 4.42 5.28 -20.22
C ALA A 93 5.02 5.31 -18.81
N VAL A 94 5.79 4.31 -18.48
CA VAL A 94 6.49 4.20 -17.19
C VAL A 94 7.97 4.52 -17.42
N CYS A 95 8.56 5.30 -16.50
CA CYS A 95 9.98 5.62 -16.57
C CYS A 95 10.81 4.35 -16.32
N GLU A 96 11.66 3.98 -17.28
CA GLU A 96 12.54 2.79 -17.17
C GLU A 96 13.52 2.89 -16.00
N LYS A 97 13.91 4.10 -15.59
CA LYS A 97 14.76 4.31 -14.41
C LYS A 97 14.12 3.78 -13.12
N LEU A 98 12.79 3.71 -13.06
CA LEU A 98 12.08 3.16 -11.91
C LEU A 98 12.15 1.63 -11.79
N ASN A 99 12.68 0.95 -12.80
CA ASN A 99 12.93 -0.49 -12.78
C ASN A 99 14.35 -0.82 -12.26
N ARG A 100 15.17 0.20 -12.04
CA ARG A 100 16.54 0.08 -11.52
C ARG A 100 16.68 0.89 -10.23
N ALA A 101 17.64 0.51 -9.38
CA ALA A 101 17.98 1.28 -8.19
C ALA A 101 18.29 2.75 -8.55
N PRO A 102 17.78 3.71 -7.79
CA PRO A 102 17.09 3.61 -6.50
C PRO A 102 15.56 3.40 -6.58
N PHE A 103 14.95 3.12 -7.74
CA PHE A 103 13.51 2.82 -7.94
C PHE A 103 12.56 3.98 -7.67
N VAL A 104 13.06 5.17 -7.42
CA VAL A 104 12.33 6.39 -7.04
C VAL A 104 12.86 7.60 -7.80
N CYS A 105 12.09 8.67 -7.79
CA CYS A 105 12.43 9.92 -8.48
C CYS A 105 13.18 10.92 -7.58
N ASN A 106 13.35 10.63 -6.30
CA ASN A 106 14.13 11.49 -5.40
C ASN A 106 15.53 11.74 -5.98
N GLY A 107 15.89 13.01 -6.16
CA GLY A 107 17.18 13.42 -6.69
C GLY A 107 17.40 13.13 -8.18
N CYS A 108 16.38 12.73 -8.93
CA CYS A 108 16.49 12.52 -10.37
C CYS A 108 16.76 13.86 -11.08
N GLU A 109 17.78 13.91 -11.95
CA GLU A 109 18.17 15.14 -12.67
C GLU A 109 17.04 15.70 -13.55
N GLN A 110 16.21 14.82 -14.08
CA GLN A 110 15.09 15.19 -14.93
C GLN A 110 13.78 15.38 -14.16
N GLU A 111 13.82 15.39 -12.82
CA GLU A 111 12.63 15.42 -11.98
C GLU A 111 11.65 16.53 -12.38
N HIS A 112 12.17 17.75 -12.58
CA HIS A 112 11.33 18.92 -12.88
C HIS A 112 10.74 18.91 -14.29
N ASN A 113 11.43 18.31 -15.25
CA ASN A 113 11.05 18.31 -16.67
C ASN A 113 10.45 16.97 -17.12
N CYS A 114 10.40 15.97 -16.24
CA CYS A 114 9.89 14.64 -16.57
C CYS A 114 8.35 14.68 -16.65
N PRO A 115 7.75 14.33 -17.81
CA PRO A 115 6.29 14.27 -17.95
C PRO A 115 5.67 13.01 -17.35
N LEU A 116 6.48 11.99 -17.06
CA LEU A 116 6.01 10.69 -16.61
C LEU A 116 5.55 10.72 -15.15
N LYS A 117 4.69 9.78 -14.78
CA LYS A 117 4.25 9.59 -13.40
C LYS A 117 5.47 9.34 -12.49
N LYS A 118 5.54 10.10 -11.42
CA LYS A 118 6.69 10.07 -10.52
C LYS A 118 6.40 9.19 -9.32
N ARG A 119 7.45 8.60 -8.79
CA ARG A 119 7.42 7.81 -7.56
C ARG A 119 8.44 8.33 -6.59
N TYR A 120 8.00 8.62 -5.38
CA TYR A 120 8.86 9.18 -4.35
C TYR A 120 8.94 8.28 -3.14
N TYR A 121 10.10 8.26 -2.52
CA TYR A 121 10.26 7.77 -1.17
C TYR A 121 10.12 8.95 -0.22
N ILE A 122 9.15 8.88 0.68
CA ILE A 122 8.86 9.88 1.71
C ILE A 122 8.90 9.16 3.05
N ALA A 123 9.86 9.54 3.91
CA ALA A 123 10.14 8.85 5.16
C ALA A 123 8.92 8.79 6.10
N SER A 124 8.17 9.88 6.21
CA SER A 124 6.96 9.94 7.03
C SER A 124 5.85 9.00 6.50
N GLY A 125 5.65 8.98 5.18
CA GLY A 125 4.71 8.08 4.52
C GLY A 125 5.13 6.61 4.66
N ALA A 126 6.41 6.31 4.49
CA ALA A 126 6.98 4.99 4.69
C ALA A 126 6.78 4.49 6.14
N GLN A 127 6.96 5.36 7.13
CA GLN A 127 6.74 5.05 8.54
C GLN A 127 5.25 4.84 8.85
N ALA A 128 4.37 5.68 8.32
CA ALA A 128 2.93 5.52 8.50
C ALA A 128 2.43 4.21 7.89
N ASN A 129 2.86 3.88 6.68
CA ASN A 129 2.55 2.61 6.02
C ASN A 129 3.06 1.42 6.83
N TYR A 130 4.30 1.47 7.36
CA TYR A 130 4.85 0.43 8.22
C TYR A 130 4.01 0.22 9.49
N LYS A 131 3.65 1.32 10.18
CA LYS A 131 2.78 1.27 11.36
C LYS A 131 1.41 0.68 11.01
N GLY A 132 0.82 1.09 9.89
CA GLY A 132 -0.45 0.55 9.41
C GLY A 132 -0.41 -0.97 9.21
N ILE A 133 0.65 -1.48 8.57
CA ILE A 133 0.83 -2.93 8.40
C ILE A 133 0.96 -3.63 9.75
N LEU A 134 1.72 -3.09 10.71
CA LEU A 134 1.84 -3.68 12.05
C LEU A 134 0.49 -3.72 12.78
N VAL A 135 -0.30 -2.66 12.69
CA VAL A 135 -1.64 -2.62 13.27
C VAL A 135 -2.53 -3.67 12.61
N ASN A 136 -2.57 -3.70 11.28
CA ASN A 136 -3.38 -4.66 10.52
C ASN A 136 -2.98 -6.12 10.79
N CYS A 137 -1.68 -6.41 10.90
CA CYS A 137 -1.20 -7.75 11.28
C CYS A 137 -1.55 -8.12 12.71
N ARG A 138 -1.67 -7.14 13.62
CA ARG A 138 -2.00 -7.36 15.03
C ARG A 138 -3.50 -7.32 15.30
N SER A 139 -4.30 -6.68 14.45
CA SER A 139 -5.75 -6.58 14.61
C SER A 139 -6.49 -7.93 14.49
N GLY A 140 -5.73 -8.99 14.25
CA GLY A 140 -6.26 -10.35 14.18
C GLY A 140 -7.04 -10.65 12.90
N ILE A 141 -7.32 -11.90 12.68
CA ILE A 141 -8.27 -12.34 11.65
C ILE A 141 -9.66 -12.07 12.21
N HIS A 142 -10.29 -10.97 11.82
CA HIS A 142 -11.70 -10.76 12.12
C HIS A 142 -12.53 -11.80 11.36
N PRO A 143 -13.34 -12.60 12.05
CA PRO A 143 -14.25 -13.51 11.38
C PRO A 143 -15.24 -12.72 10.55
N ASN A 144 -15.70 -13.30 9.44
CA ASN A 144 -16.78 -12.69 8.67
C ASN A 144 -18.07 -12.59 9.50
N LYS A 145 -19.00 -11.74 9.06
CA LYS A 145 -20.26 -11.49 9.79
C LYS A 145 -21.04 -12.77 10.11
N GLU A 146 -21.07 -13.71 9.18
CA GLU A 146 -21.77 -15.01 9.34
C GLU A 146 -21.09 -15.86 10.42
N THR A 147 -19.76 -15.92 10.43
CA THR A 147 -19.00 -16.64 11.46
C THR A 147 -19.19 -16.00 12.83
N VAL A 148 -19.16 -14.64 12.92
CA VAL A 148 -19.45 -13.91 14.18
C VAL A 148 -20.84 -14.26 14.69
N GLN A 149 -21.84 -14.31 13.82
CA GLN A 149 -23.21 -14.65 14.20
C GLN A 149 -23.27 -16.07 14.77
N LYS A 150 -22.70 -17.06 14.08
CA LYS A 150 -22.64 -18.45 14.54
C LYS A 150 -21.92 -18.58 15.90
N MET A 151 -20.79 -17.87 16.05
CA MET A 151 -20.08 -17.84 17.31
C MET A 151 -20.93 -17.23 18.45
N ASN A 152 -21.64 -16.14 18.17
CA ASN A 152 -22.47 -15.46 19.12
C ASN A 152 -23.68 -16.32 19.55
N GLU A 153 -24.28 -17.08 18.64
CA GLU A 153 -25.39 -18.02 18.91
C GLU A 153 -24.98 -19.15 19.87
N VAL A 154 -23.72 -19.56 19.86
CA VAL A 154 -23.19 -20.58 20.77
C VAL A 154 -22.69 -19.95 22.07
N LEU A 155 -21.87 -18.89 21.98
CA LEU A 155 -21.15 -18.32 23.11
C LEU A 155 -22.06 -17.56 24.07
N SER A 156 -22.98 -16.73 23.54
CA SER A 156 -23.76 -15.84 24.37
C SER A 156 -24.84 -16.54 25.26
N PRO A 157 -25.57 -17.54 24.73
CA PRO A 157 -26.51 -18.29 25.58
C PRO A 157 -25.82 -19.15 26.65
N ALA A 158 -24.66 -19.77 26.28
CA ALA A 158 -23.90 -20.62 27.18
C ALA A 158 -23.25 -19.79 28.32
N ALA A 159 -22.70 -18.64 28.02
CA ALA A 159 -22.15 -17.70 28.99
C ALA A 159 -23.24 -17.18 29.97
N ARG A 160 -24.44 -16.87 29.46
CA ARG A 160 -25.57 -16.46 30.30
C ARG A 160 -26.02 -17.55 31.26
N LYS A 161 -25.82 -18.83 30.93
CA LYS A 161 -26.08 -19.97 31.81
C LYS A 161 -24.96 -20.25 32.81
N GLY A 162 -23.94 -19.38 32.85
CA GLY A 162 -22.82 -19.50 33.80
C GLY A 162 -21.69 -20.44 33.32
N GLN A 163 -21.68 -20.88 32.07
CA GLN A 163 -20.55 -21.63 31.53
C GLN A 163 -19.34 -20.71 31.32
N SER A 164 -18.14 -21.22 31.65
CA SER A 164 -16.93 -20.47 31.41
C SER A 164 -16.65 -20.36 29.89
N ILE A 165 -16.14 -19.23 29.48
CA ILE A 165 -15.77 -18.99 28.08
C ILE A 165 -14.80 -20.06 27.57
N ASP A 166 -13.83 -20.45 28.38
CA ASP A 166 -12.86 -21.49 28.04
C ASP A 166 -13.51 -22.87 27.80
N ALA A 167 -14.50 -23.21 28.61
CA ALA A 167 -15.25 -24.45 28.42
C ALA A 167 -16.06 -24.43 27.12
N ILE A 168 -16.69 -23.30 26.80
CA ILE A 168 -17.46 -23.13 25.56
C ILE A 168 -16.53 -23.27 24.35
N ILE A 169 -15.36 -22.64 24.36
CA ILE A 169 -14.34 -22.74 23.30
C ILE A 169 -13.87 -24.18 23.13
N ALA A 170 -13.58 -24.87 24.23
CA ALA A 170 -13.09 -26.24 24.22
C ALA A 170 -14.11 -27.23 23.65
N HIS A 171 -15.41 -27.01 23.88
CA HIS A 171 -16.47 -27.89 23.38
C HIS A 171 -16.90 -27.60 21.93
N ASN A 172 -16.41 -26.51 21.31
CA ASN A 172 -16.75 -26.14 19.95
C ASN A 172 -15.48 -25.82 19.10
N PRO A 173 -14.55 -26.79 18.97
CA PRO A 173 -13.28 -26.57 18.28
C PRO A 173 -13.43 -26.26 16.80
N GLU A 174 -14.48 -26.74 16.14
CA GLU A 174 -14.79 -26.46 14.73
C GLU A 174 -15.07 -24.98 14.48
N LEU A 175 -15.62 -24.28 15.48
CA LEU A 175 -16.01 -22.88 15.38
C LEU A 175 -14.92 -21.94 15.90
N PHE A 176 -14.26 -22.32 17.00
CA PHE A 176 -13.31 -21.47 17.71
C PHE A 176 -11.84 -21.88 17.51
N GLY A 177 -11.56 -23.10 17.08
CA GLY A 177 -10.20 -23.66 17.06
C GLY A 177 -9.19 -22.96 16.14
N ARG A 178 -9.65 -22.08 15.25
CA ARG A 178 -8.79 -21.24 14.39
C ARG A 178 -8.25 -20.00 15.12
N TYR A 179 -8.79 -19.68 16.28
CA TYR A 179 -8.53 -18.42 16.99
C TYR A 179 -7.91 -18.73 18.36
N SER A 180 -6.98 -17.88 18.79
CA SER A 180 -6.44 -18.01 20.13
C SER A 180 -7.48 -17.58 21.17
N ARG A 181 -7.38 -18.15 22.37
CA ARG A 181 -8.26 -17.76 23.50
C ARG A 181 -8.19 -16.26 23.77
N SER A 182 -6.99 -15.69 23.78
CA SER A 182 -6.78 -14.26 23.96
C SER A 182 -7.49 -13.40 22.89
N THR A 183 -7.53 -13.89 21.63
CA THR A 183 -8.26 -13.22 20.55
C THR A 183 -9.76 -13.21 20.81
N ILE A 184 -10.33 -14.33 21.24
CA ILE A 184 -11.77 -14.44 21.53
C ILE A 184 -12.15 -13.56 22.72
N TYR A 185 -11.34 -13.53 23.77
CA TYR A 185 -11.53 -12.63 24.91
C TYR A 185 -11.47 -11.16 24.51
N GLY A 186 -10.51 -10.77 23.65
CA GLY A 186 -10.45 -9.43 23.09
C GLY A 186 -11.72 -9.05 22.33
N TRP A 187 -12.26 -9.93 21.51
CA TRP A 187 -13.51 -9.70 20.79
C TRP A 187 -14.74 -9.54 21.70
N ILE A 188 -14.76 -10.23 22.86
CA ILE A 188 -15.80 -10.05 23.88
C ILE A 188 -15.66 -8.66 24.51
N GLU A 189 -14.45 -8.23 24.83
CA GLU A 189 -14.16 -6.91 25.40
C GLU A 189 -14.48 -5.78 24.40
N ASP A 190 -14.20 -5.99 23.12
CA ASP A 190 -14.51 -5.07 22.01
C ASP A 190 -16.02 -5.05 21.68
N GLY A 191 -16.84 -5.88 22.31
CA GLY A 191 -18.28 -5.91 22.10
C GLY A 191 -18.73 -6.60 20.81
N LEU A 192 -17.89 -7.42 20.20
CA LEU A 192 -18.25 -8.19 19.00
C LEU A 192 -19.33 -9.24 19.28
N PHE A 193 -19.43 -9.70 20.52
CA PHE A 193 -20.44 -10.64 21.00
C PHE A 193 -21.35 -9.99 22.06
N THR A 194 -22.57 -10.53 22.21
CA THR A 194 -23.50 -10.07 23.27
C THR A 194 -23.16 -10.67 24.65
N ALA A 195 -22.21 -11.62 24.70
CA ALA A 195 -21.68 -12.13 25.95
C ALA A 195 -20.81 -11.08 26.64
N LYS A 196 -20.90 -10.99 27.95
CA LYS A 196 -19.99 -10.17 28.78
C LYS A 196 -19.10 -11.09 29.62
N LYS A 197 -17.88 -10.61 29.88
CA LYS A 197 -16.96 -11.27 30.80
C LYS A 197 -17.53 -11.14 32.21
N HIS A 198 -17.74 -12.25 32.89
CA HIS A 198 -18.04 -12.31 34.32
C HIS A 198 -16.76 -12.42 35.12
#